data_60b1de84b6c07403840fe7da4f25e205
#
_entry.id   60b1de84b6c07403840fe7da4f25e205
#
_cell.length_a   1.000
_cell.length_b   1.000
_cell.length_c   1.000
_cell.angle_alpha   90.00
_cell.angle_beta   90.00
_cell.angle_gamma   90.00
#
_symmetry.space_group_name_H-M   'P 1'
#
loop_
_entity.id
_entity.type
_entity.pdbx_description
1 polymer ?
#
loop_
_entity_poly.entity_id
_entity_poly.type
_entity_poly.pdbx_seq_one_letter_code
_entity_poly.pdbx_strand_id
1 'polypeptide(L)'
;MGQVVGGEADAGSADNNAVIIKGGIINGAASGSGPKGMSVIGANTNVSGSGGANTNNSVTISGGTFGETAVAAGNRIIGAYSQSSDENISGNRVKISGGTFGQEQGSANFVYGAYDLGHGSTISKNSVAISGGTLDAQGGYDILIGAYIDVDGTSDTASENSVSLTGGSIGASGSADTLQIKGAQINENGTASGNSVEINGADIGSTSAQGIEVEGGIVKTGAASENKVTISSGTLNTSSAAALQLFGGFVQSSGDVTGNDINVTGGTIGKDSGAPYLYGGYTASGNAAENKVEVSGAALNPNAVFVGAFTGSGDASGNTVSLTGQTGGYTGSGSASKNTLGVQDSTVNGSITGGQTGTGDAASNTVNMSGTNTTGSVYGGHVTTSGNATGNTVNFTEGSSNTSLIYGGYTSKGMAKDNHVNISGTSLNKLKLIYGGYSNAAGTGEDAGAALNNTVSITDSEEADGSIALVNYTYPRIYGGFSKAGDASGNEVLFDMEDGNVYQIFGGSTQSASASANSNTVTIKSGTITGLVFAGRNTAGGLV
;
A
#
# COMPACT_ATOMS: atom_id res chain seq x y z
N MET A 1 -1.24 41.88 5.73
CA MET A 1 -1.45 40.50 6.10
C MET A 1 -2.74 40.42 6.93
N GLY A 2 -3.74 39.70 6.50
CA GLY A 2 -4.87 39.37 7.38
C GLY A 2 -4.43 38.22 8.30
N GLN A 3 -4.07 38.55 9.53
CA GLN A 3 -3.67 37.55 10.52
C GLN A 3 -4.62 37.60 11.71
N VAL A 4 -5.08 36.45 12.14
CA VAL A 4 -5.87 36.24 13.36
C VAL A 4 -5.09 35.27 14.23
N VAL A 5 -4.67 35.70 15.42
CA VAL A 5 -3.89 34.87 16.35
C VAL A 5 -4.61 34.78 17.67
N GLY A 6 -4.80 33.60 18.23
CA GLY A 6 -5.42 33.38 19.53
C GLY A 6 -4.50 33.71 20.69
N GLY A 7 -3.25 33.27 20.62
CA GLY A 7 -2.20 33.58 21.60
C GLY A 7 -0.84 33.70 20.92
N GLU A 8 -0.01 34.60 21.43
CA GLU A 8 1.35 34.78 20.95
C GLU A 8 2.31 34.86 22.14
N ALA A 9 3.45 34.19 22.00
CA ALA A 9 4.51 34.22 22.99
C ALA A 9 5.85 34.48 22.31
N ASP A 10 6.52 35.59 22.70
CA ASP A 10 7.88 35.88 22.30
C ASP A 10 8.92 35.11 23.13
N ALA A 11 8.51 34.54 24.25
CA ALA A 11 9.28 33.64 25.09
C ALA A 11 8.35 32.77 25.96
N GLY A 12 8.60 31.50 26.03
CA GLY A 12 7.80 30.55 26.85
C GLY A 12 6.65 29.92 26.10
N SER A 13 5.52 29.71 26.74
CA SER A 13 4.41 28.89 26.25
C SER A 13 3.22 29.72 25.81
N ALA A 14 2.49 29.23 24.81
CA ALA A 14 1.20 29.77 24.37
C ALA A 14 0.14 28.63 24.44
N ASP A 15 -0.52 28.52 25.56
CA ASP A 15 -1.41 27.38 25.88
C ASP A 15 -2.87 27.78 25.99
N ASN A 16 -3.77 26.84 25.64
CA ASN A 16 -5.22 26.92 25.82
C ASN A 16 -5.88 28.14 25.13
N ASN A 17 -5.33 28.62 24.02
CA ASN A 17 -5.91 29.72 23.27
C ASN A 17 -6.95 29.22 22.26
N ALA A 18 -7.95 30.04 21.97
CA ALA A 18 -9.00 29.69 21.03
C ALA A 18 -9.32 30.83 20.05
N VAL A 19 -9.38 30.49 18.78
CA VAL A 19 -9.92 31.33 17.71
C VAL A 19 -11.23 30.71 17.20
N ILE A 20 -12.32 31.48 17.23
CA ILE A 20 -13.64 31.02 16.78
C ILE A 20 -14.14 31.97 15.70
N ILE A 21 -14.35 31.44 14.48
CA ILE A 21 -14.85 32.17 13.33
C ILE A 21 -16.19 31.56 12.91
N LYS A 22 -17.27 32.35 12.98
CA LYS A 22 -18.62 31.91 12.63
C LYS A 22 -19.10 32.43 11.27
N GLY A 23 -18.42 33.42 10.71
CA GLY A 23 -18.75 34.06 9.44
C GLY A 23 -17.88 35.27 9.17
N GLY A 24 -18.17 35.99 8.11
CA GLY A 24 -17.40 37.17 7.67
C GLY A 24 -16.45 36.85 6.53
N ILE A 25 -15.72 37.87 6.10
CA ILE A 25 -14.72 37.75 5.03
C ILE A 25 -13.34 38.02 5.65
N ILE A 26 -12.43 37.06 5.47
CA ILE A 26 -11.05 37.16 5.95
C ILE A 26 -10.11 37.08 4.73
N ASN A 27 -9.56 38.19 4.33
CA ASN A 27 -8.68 38.30 3.18
C ASN A 27 -7.23 38.57 3.61
N GLY A 28 -6.29 38.04 2.82
CA GLY A 28 -4.90 38.41 2.89
C GLY A 28 -4.67 39.84 2.43
N ALA A 29 -3.55 40.49 2.83
CA ALA A 29 -3.22 41.81 2.38
C ALA A 29 -2.75 41.78 0.91
N ALA A 30 -3.37 42.64 0.09
CA ALA A 30 -3.06 42.70 -1.35
C ALA A 30 -1.72 43.41 -1.68
N SER A 31 -1.05 44.07 -0.71
CA SER A 31 0.18 44.82 -0.96
C SER A 31 1.12 44.87 0.26
N GLY A 32 2.40 44.58 0.04
CA GLY A 32 3.47 44.63 1.05
C GLY A 32 4.63 43.71 0.69
N SER A 33 5.80 43.92 1.30
CA SER A 33 7.00 43.09 1.08
C SER A 33 7.05 41.77 1.88
N GLY A 34 5.93 41.40 2.56
CA GLY A 34 5.80 40.15 3.32
C GLY A 34 4.98 39.08 2.60
N PRO A 35 4.88 37.85 3.15
CA PRO A 35 4.07 36.78 2.59
C PRO A 35 2.60 37.23 2.45
N LYS A 36 2.08 37.14 1.25
CA LYS A 36 0.79 37.67 0.84
C LYS A 36 -0.33 36.65 1.02
N GLY A 37 -0.55 36.15 2.21
CA GLY A 37 -1.60 35.17 2.49
C GLY A 37 -2.40 35.57 3.74
N MET A 38 -3.52 34.88 3.92
CA MET A 38 -4.31 34.94 5.16
C MET A 38 -3.73 33.91 6.14
N SER A 39 -3.68 34.25 7.43
CA SER A 39 -3.30 33.31 8.48
C SER A 39 -4.28 33.33 9.64
N VAL A 40 -4.78 32.18 10.04
CA VAL A 40 -5.57 31.98 11.27
C VAL A 40 -4.81 30.98 12.13
N ILE A 41 -4.33 31.42 13.28
CA ILE A 41 -3.42 30.65 14.13
C ILE A 41 -3.99 30.59 15.55
N GLY A 42 -4.12 29.42 16.13
CA GLY A 42 -4.57 29.22 17.51
C GLY A 42 -3.53 29.74 18.51
N ALA A 43 -2.26 29.35 18.32
CA ALA A 43 -1.14 29.87 19.08
C ALA A 43 0.11 29.99 18.21
N ASN A 44 0.95 30.99 18.54
CA ASN A 44 2.21 31.29 17.85
C ASN A 44 3.33 31.49 18.87
N THR A 45 4.44 30.74 18.73
CA THR A 45 5.68 30.99 19.49
C THR A 45 6.79 31.41 18.52
N ASN A 46 7.29 32.60 18.69
CA ASN A 46 8.28 33.24 17.79
C ASN A 46 9.72 33.19 18.30
N VAL A 47 10.02 32.32 19.28
CA VAL A 47 11.28 32.44 20.02
C VAL A 47 12.42 31.68 19.39
N SER A 48 13.54 32.34 19.25
CA SER A 48 14.86 31.73 19.05
C SER A 48 15.46 31.17 20.36
N GLY A 49 14.64 30.53 21.20
CA GLY A 49 15.03 29.91 22.46
C GLY A 49 14.61 28.47 22.54
N SER A 50 15.16 27.70 23.45
CA SER A 50 14.77 26.32 23.71
C SER A 50 13.74 26.22 24.84
N GLY A 51 12.79 25.28 24.72
CA GLY A 51 11.95 24.82 25.83
C GLY A 51 10.72 25.65 26.12
N GLY A 52 9.75 25.68 25.21
CA GLY A 52 8.38 26.14 25.44
C GLY A 52 7.38 25.01 25.33
N ALA A 53 6.09 25.36 25.43
CA ALA A 53 4.99 24.46 25.08
C ALA A 53 3.91 25.22 24.32
N ASN A 54 3.36 24.58 23.29
CA ASN A 54 2.19 25.03 22.57
C ASN A 54 1.11 23.98 22.73
N THR A 55 0.29 24.09 23.78
CA THR A 55 -0.63 23.01 24.09
C THR A 55 -2.09 23.42 24.10
N ASN A 56 -2.95 22.50 23.62
CA ASN A 56 -4.42 22.62 23.67
C ASN A 56 -4.99 23.90 23.02
N ASN A 57 -4.32 24.43 22.00
CA ASN A 57 -4.83 25.59 21.28
C ASN A 57 -5.82 25.15 20.20
N SER A 58 -6.76 26.02 19.84
CA SER A 58 -7.81 25.65 18.89
C SER A 58 -8.16 26.77 17.91
N VAL A 59 -8.43 26.36 16.67
CA VAL A 59 -9.09 27.16 15.64
C VAL A 59 -10.40 26.45 15.28
N THR A 60 -11.52 27.13 15.42
CA THR A 60 -12.83 26.62 15.04
C THR A 60 -13.48 27.54 14.01
N ILE A 61 -13.80 26.99 12.84
CA ILE A 61 -14.43 27.71 11.73
C ILE A 61 -15.75 27.03 11.37
N SER A 62 -16.85 27.76 11.47
CA SER A 62 -18.20 27.27 11.13
C SER A 62 -18.83 28.01 9.95
N GLY A 63 -18.18 29.02 9.38
CA GLY A 63 -18.64 29.76 8.22
C GLY A 63 -17.67 30.90 7.90
N GLY A 64 -17.96 31.61 6.82
CA GLY A 64 -17.15 32.73 6.32
C GLY A 64 -16.50 32.41 4.98
N THR A 65 -15.91 33.45 4.38
CA THR A 65 -15.13 33.36 3.12
C THR A 65 -13.69 33.75 3.41
N PHE A 66 -12.79 32.91 2.96
CA PHE A 66 -11.36 33.03 3.25
C PHE A 66 -10.56 33.09 1.94
N GLY A 67 -9.78 34.17 1.76
CA GLY A 67 -8.97 34.38 0.57
C GLY A 67 -9.78 34.66 -0.68
N GLU A 68 -10.76 35.57 -0.61
CA GLU A 68 -11.61 36.00 -1.73
C GLU A 68 -10.83 36.80 -2.79
N THR A 69 -9.67 37.37 -2.43
CA THR A 69 -8.82 38.13 -3.35
C THR A 69 -7.51 37.39 -3.62
N ALA A 70 -7.17 37.22 -4.90
CA ALA A 70 -5.98 36.51 -5.36
C ALA A 70 -4.68 36.97 -4.68
N VAL A 71 -4.05 36.08 -3.94
CA VAL A 71 -2.74 36.34 -3.35
C VAL A 71 -1.88 35.07 -3.42
N ALA A 72 -0.75 35.18 -4.08
CA ALA A 72 0.17 34.08 -4.39
C ALA A 72 0.78 33.31 -3.18
N ALA A 73 0.35 33.58 -1.95
CA ALA A 73 0.94 32.98 -0.74
C ALA A 73 0.01 32.05 0.05
N GLY A 74 -1.20 31.78 -0.45
CA GLY A 74 -2.13 30.80 0.13
C GLY A 74 -2.74 31.18 1.49
N ASN A 75 -3.76 30.44 1.87
CA ASN A 75 -4.43 30.54 3.16
C ASN A 75 -3.79 29.56 4.16
N ARG A 76 -3.49 30.00 5.38
CA ARG A 76 -2.92 29.16 6.43
C ARG A 76 -3.86 29.11 7.64
N ILE A 77 -4.26 27.92 8.03
CA ILE A 77 -5.08 27.66 9.21
C ILE A 77 -4.31 26.69 10.09
N ILE A 78 -3.84 27.15 11.25
CA ILE A 78 -2.88 26.43 12.06
C ILE A 78 -3.34 26.39 13.50
N GLY A 79 -3.42 25.21 14.11
CA GLY A 79 -3.75 25.05 15.53
C GLY A 79 -2.66 25.61 16.43
N ALA A 80 -1.41 25.23 16.18
CA ALA A 80 -0.22 25.81 16.81
C ALA A 80 0.93 25.94 15.80
N TYR A 81 1.60 27.09 15.82
CA TYR A 81 2.80 27.37 15.05
C TYR A 81 3.99 27.63 15.97
N SER A 82 5.13 27.02 15.69
CA SER A 82 6.36 27.22 16.47
C SER A 82 7.56 27.45 15.57
N GLN A 83 8.51 28.25 16.08
CA GLN A 83 9.87 28.43 15.54
C GLN A 83 10.93 28.06 16.57
N SER A 84 10.53 27.55 17.72
CA SER A 84 11.43 27.24 18.84
C SER A 84 11.88 25.79 18.79
N SER A 85 13.12 25.53 19.20
CA SER A 85 13.67 24.18 19.32
C SER A 85 13.28 23.51 20.64
N ASP A 86 13.28 22.17 20.67
CA ASP A 86 13.02 21.34 21.86
C ASP A 86 11.64 21.61 22.49
N GLU A 87 10.63 21.94 21.68
CA GLU A 87 9.28 22.21 22.17
C GLU A 87 8.39 20.96 22.29
N ASN A 88 7.42 21.05 23.20
CA ASN A 88 6.27 20.17 23.27
C ASN A 88 5.05 20.84 22.63
N ILE A 89 4.66 20.39 21.44
CA ILE A 89 3.51 20.91 20.71
C ILE A 89 2.41 19.86 20.72
N SER A 90 1.42 19.98 21.60
CA SER A 90 0.48 18.88 21.79
C SER A 90 -0.98 19.31 21.99
N GLY A 91 -1.89 18.43 21.52
CA GLY A 91 -3.33 18.61 21.72
C GLY A 91 -3.95 19.79 20.97
N ASN A 92 -3.26 20.37 20.02
CA ASN A 92 -3.76 21.52 19.26
C ASN A 92 -4.74 21.06 18.17
N ARG A 93 -5.72 21.88 17.88
CA ARG A 93 -6.83 21.46 17.03
C ARG A 93 -7.29 22.52 16.04
N VAL A 94 -7.47 22.13 14.79
CA VAL A 94 -8.25 22.86 13.79
C VAL A 94 -9.55 22.12 13.53
N LYS A 95 -10.69 22.80 13.66
CA LYS A 95 -12.01 22.28 13.33
C LYS A 95 -12.68 23.18 12.29
N ILE A 96 -13.05 22.59 11.14
CA ILE A 96 -13.78 23.28 10.08
C ILE A 96 -15.12 22.54 9.87
N SER A 97 -16.23 23.23 10.07
CA SER A 97 -17.58 22.69 9.83
C SER A 97 -18.36 23.47 8.77
N GLY A 98 -17.77 24.48 8.18
CA GLY A 98 -18.34 25.30 7.11
C GLY A 98 -17.38 26.39 6.69
N GLY A 99 -17.76 27.17 5.69
CA GLY A 99 -16.95 28.21 5.10
C GLY A 99 -16.40 27.83 3.73
N THR A 100 -15.86 28.83 3.03
CA THR A 100 -15.30 28.68 1.68
C THR A 100 -13.88 29.23 1.66
N PHE A 101 -12.95 28.44 1.17
CA PHE A 101 -11.52 28.71 1.20
C PHE A 101 -10.93 28.65 -0.19
N GLY A 102 -10.16 29.66 -0.60
CA GLY A 102 -9.28 29.65 -1.78
C GLY A 102 -9.97 29.69 -3.12
N GLN A 103 -11.03 30.47 -3.30
CA GLN A 103 -11.79 30.55 -4.56
C GLN A 103 -11.07 31.26 -5.72
N GLU A 104 -9.92 31.88 -5.49
CA GLU A 104 -9.18 32.59 -6.52
C GLU A 104 -8.11 31.71 -7.17
N GLN A 105 -7.90 31.93 -8.47
CA GLN A 105 -6.94 31.18 -9.26
C GLN A 105 -5.50 31.32 -8.72
N GLY A 106 -4.84 30.18 -8.46
CA GLY A 106 -3.48 30.11 -7.93
C GLY A 106 -3.37 30.24 -6.40
N SER A 107 -4.49 30.22 -5.67
CA SER A 107 -4.46 30.13 -4.21
C SER A 107 -4.10 28.72 -3.74
N ALA A 108 -3.54 28.60 -2.55
CA ALA A 108 -3.31 27.33 -1.87
C ALA A 108 -3.99 27.36 -0.49
N ASN A 109 -4.42 26.22 0.02
CA ASN A 109 -4.92 26.11 1.38
C ASN A 109 -4.02 25.17 2.18
N PHE A 110 -3.48 25.68 3.28
CA PHE A 110 -2.65 24.95 4.22
C PHE A 110 -3.38 24.84 5.55
N VAL A 111 -3.73 23.64 5.97
CA VAL A 111 -4.43 23.37 7.23
C VAL A 111 -3.60 22.43 8.07
N TYR A 112 -3.06 22.93 9.19
CA TYR A 112 -2.19 22.18 10.07
C TYR A 112 -2.76 22.13 11.49
N GLY A 113 -2.77 20.95 12.10
CA GLY A 113 -3.02 20.82 13.54
C GLY A 113 -1.89 21.46 14.34
N ALA A 114 -0.63 21.17 13.93
CA ALA A 114 0.58 21.83 14.39
C ALA A 114 1.58 22.02 13.23
N TYR A 115 2.32 23.13 13.26
CA TYR A 115 3.39 23.41 12.31
C TYR A 115 4.63 23.90 13.06
N ASP A 116 5.73 23.19 12.93
CA ASP A 116 6.97 23.48 13.62
C ASP A 116 8.14 23.70 12.67
N LEU A 117 8.91 24.74 12.98
CA LEU A 117 10.18 25.09 12.36
C LEU A 117 11.36 24.96 13.34
N GLY A 118 11.16 24.40 14.52
CA GLY A 118 12.17 24.14 15.53
C GLY A 118 12.75 22.73 15.44
N HIS A 119 13.93 22.50 16.00
CA HIS A 119 14.62 21.22 16.03
C HIS A 119 14.39 20.47 17.35
N GLY A 120 14.40 19.14 17.33
CA GLY A 120 14.32 18.30 18.53
C GLY A 120 12.95 18.28 19.19
N SER A 121 11.92 18.66 18.45
CA SER A 121 10.57 18.85 18.98
C SER A 121 9.81 17.53 19.10
N THR A 122 8.90 17.49 20.09
CA THR A 122 7.90 16.43 20.23
C THR A 122 6.53 16.98 19.91
N ILE A 123 5.94 16.53 18.79
CA ILE A 123 4.64 16.97 18.31
C ILE A 123 3.64 15.83 18.42
N SER A 124 2.63 15.98 19.30
CA SER A 124 1.72 14.87 19.56
C SER A 124 0.26 15.29 19.71
N LYS A 125 -0.65 14.38 19.31
CA LYS A 125 -2.09 14.53 19.53
C LYS A 125 -2.71 15.79 18.92
N ASN A 126 -2.06 16.35 17.90
CA ASN A 126 -2.61 17.48 17.17
C ASN A 126 -3.58 17.00 16.09
N SER A 127 -4.60 17.80 15.78
CA SER A 127 -5.65 17.32 14.89
C SER A 127 -6.21 18.38 13.94
N VAL A 128 -6.54 17.92 12.73
CA VAL A 128 -7.37 18.63 11.77
C VAL A 128 -8.68 17.83 11.61
N ALA A 129 -9.81 18.46 11.85
CA ALA A 129 -11.13 17.85 11.69
C ALA A 129 -11.99 18.70 10.75
N ILE A 130 -12.39 18.15 9.61
CA ILE A 130 -13.26 18.80 8.64
C ILE A 130 -14.55 18.01 8.50
N SER A 131 -15.66 18.65 8.80
CA SER A 131 -17.02 18.06 8.71
C SER A 131 -17.93 18.78 7.74
N GLY A 132 -17.45 19.83 7.06
CA GLY A 132 -18.18 20.59 6.05
C GLY A 132 -17.36 21.78 5.58
N GLY A 133 -17.89 22.51 4.61
CA GLY A 133 -17.21 23.61 3.94
C GLY A 133 -16.57 23.21 2.62
N THR A 134 -15.99 24.16 1.92
CA THR A 134 -15.32 23.98 0.64
C THR A 134 -13.90 24.52 0.74
N LEU A 135 -12.92 23.64 0.61
CA LEU A 135 -11.52 23.97 0.44
C LEU A 135 -11.19 23.70 -1.04
N ASP A 136 -11.01 24.75 -1.80
CA ASP A 136 -10.87 24.62 -3.25
C ASP A 136 -9.86 25.63 -3.79
N ALA A 137 -8.61 25.24 -3.79
CA ALA A 137 -7.51 26.01 -4.35
C ALA A 137 -7.54 25.95 -5.88
N GLN A 138 -8.23 26.88 -6.54
CA GLN A 138 -8.31 26.92 -8.01
C GLN A 138 -6.93 27.08 -8.66
N GLY A 139 -6.37 25.98 -9.17
CA GLY A 139 -5.04 25.95 -9.79
C GLY A 139 -3.87 26.06 -8.79
N GLY A 140 -4.13 25.92 -7.50
CA GLY A 140 -3.15 25.74 -6.44
C GLY A 140 -3.25 24.33 -5.82
N TYR A 141 -2.87 24.19 -4.57
CA TYR A 141 -2.90 22.93 -3.85
C TYR A 141 -3.52 23.05 -2.46
N ASP A 142 -4.20 22.00 -2.04
CA ASP A 142 -4.76 21.85 -0.70
C ASP A 142 -3.90 20.86 0.10
N ILE A 143 -3.39 21.27 1.26
CA ILE A 143 -2.56 20.48 2.15
C ILE A 143 -3.20 20.45 3.54
N LEU A 144 -3.50 19.25 4.03
CA LEU A 144 -4.09 19.00 5.33
C LEU A 144 -3.18 18.06 6.12
N ILE A 145 -2.58 18.53 7.20
CA ILE A 145 -1.62 17.75 7.99
C ILE A 145 -1.91 17.88 9.48
N GLY A 146 -1.98 16.75 10.18
CA GLY A 146 -2.15 16.73 11.64
C GLY A 146 -0.95 17.39 12.35
N ALA A 147 0.27 17.00 11.96
CA ALA A 147 1.52 17.63 12.43
C ALA A 147 2.55 17.73 11.30
N TYR A 148 3.14 18.91 11.14
CA TYR A 148 4.17 19.17 10.12
C TYR A 148 5.43 19.73 10.76
N ILE A 149 6.58 19.08 10.50
CA ILE A 149 7.90 19.49 10.95
C ILE A 149 8.76 19.75 9.72
N ASP A 150 9.22 20.99 9.57
CA ASP A 150 9.92 21.50 8.38
C ASP A 150 11.29 22.09 8.74
N VAL A 151 12.18 21.24 9.26
CA VAL A 151 13.53 21.66 9.65
C VAL A 151 14.59 20.62 9.36
N ASP A 152 15.78 21.12 9.02
CA ASP A 152 17.01 20.34 8.94
C ASP A 152 17.55 20.07 10.36
N GLY A 153 17.41 18.86 10.89
CA GLY A 153 17.95 18.63 12.24
C GLY A 153 17.85 17.22 12.76
N THR A 154 18.00 17.12 14.07
CA THR A 154 18.09 15.89 14.85
C THR A 154 16.70 15.35 15.19
N SER A 155 16.57 14.08 15.25
CA SER A 155 15.49 13.21 15.79
C SER A 155 14.20 13.90 16.29
N ASP A 156 13.37 14.38 15.39
CA ASP A 156 12.04 14.90 15.72
C ASP A 156 11.05 13.75 15.91
N THR A 157 10.01 13.98 16.71
CA THR A 157 8.96 12.98 16.94
C THR A 157 7.58 13.54 16.66
N ALA A 158 6.84 12.90 15.77
CA ALA A 158 5.43 13.18 15.50
C ALA A 158 4.58 11.96 15.85
N SER A 159 3.76 12.05 16.91
CA SER A 159 3.00 10.89 17.39
C SER A 159 1.52 11.18 17.62
N GLU A 160 0.67 10.21 17.30
CA GLU A 160 -0.78 10.27 17.55
C GLU A 160 -1.47 11.52 16.97
N ASN A 161 -0.90 12.12 15.90
CA ASN A 161 -1.53 13.25 15.22
C ASN A 161 -2.55 12.75 14.19
N SER A 162 -3.56 13.56 13.88
CA SER A 162 -4.66 13.06 13.05
C SER A 162 -5.26 14.09 12.09
N VAL A 163 -5.74 13.58 10.95
CA VAL A 163 -6.68 14.27 10.06
C VAL A 163 -7.95 13.45 9.96
N SER A 164 -9.11 14.06 10.26
CA SER A 164 -10.42 13.41 10.15
C SER A 164 -11.34 14.22 9.23
N LEU A 165 -11.80 13.61 8.16
CA LEU A 165 -12.64 14.20 7.13
C LEU A 165 -14.00 13.47 7.11
N THR A 166 -14.99 14.06 7.76
CA THR A 166 -16.35 13.47 7.86
C THR A 166 -17.37 14.16 6.95
N GLY A 167 -16.93 15.05 6.09
CA GLY A 167 -17.72 15.78 5.10
C GLY A 167 -16.92 16.94 4.53
N GLY A 168 -17.57 17.71 3.66
CA GLY A 168 -16.94 18.82 2.95
C GLY A 168 -16.42 18.43 1.58
N SER A 169 -16.01 19.44 0.81
CA SER A 169 -15.44 19.29 -0.53
C SER A 169 -14.04 19.89 -0.55
N ILE A 170 -13.07 19.11 -1.02
CA ILE A 170 -11.65 19.48 -1.01
C ILE A 170 -11.11 19.31 -2.42
N GLY A 171 -10.60 20.39 -3.04
CA GLY A 171 -10.00 20.37 -4.37
C GLY A 171 -10.99 20.07 -5.50
N ALA A 172 -12.26 20.51 -5.39
CA ALA A 172 -13.34 20.17 -6.32
C ALA A 172 -13.14 20.74 -7.74
N SER A 173 -12.50 21.91 -7.86
CA SER A 173 -12.25 22.55 -9.17
C SER A 173 -11.02 21.98 -9.90
N GLY A 174 -10.31 21.05 -9.29
CA GLY A 174 -9.04 20.52 -9.78
C GLY A 174 -7.84 21.37 -9.36
N SER A 175 -6.89 20.75 -8.70
CA SER A 175 -5.63 21.36 -8.31
C SER A 175 -4.60 21.25 -9.43
N ALA A 176 -3.74 22.26 -9.57
CA ALA A 176 -2.57 22.20 -10.46
C ALA A 176 -1.48 21.26 -9.92
N ASP A 177 -1.53 20.98 -8.61
CA ASP A 177 -0.60 20.12 -7.88
C ASP A 177 -1.33 19.00 -7.10
N THR A 178 -0.58 18.10 -6.53
CA THR A 178 -1.09 16.97 -5.74
C THR A 178 -1.74 17.45 -4.44
N LEU A 179 -2.95 17.01 -4.17
CA LEU A 179 -3.62 17.18 -2.89
C LEU A 179 -2.94 16.29 -1.83
N GLN A 180 -2.63 16.85 -0.66
CA GLN A 180 -1.92 16.11 0.39
C GLN A 180 -2.74 16.06 1.68
N ILE A 181 -2.97 14.86 2.18
CA ILE A 181 -3.71 14.61 3.42
C ILE A 181 -2.87 13.66 4.28
N LYS A 182 -2.30 14.18 5.37
CA LYS A 182 -1.31 13.45 6.15
C LYS A 182 -1.58 13.52 7.64
N GLY A 183 -1.47 12.39 8.32
CA GLY A 183 -1.54 12.37 9.79
C GLY A 183 -0.35 13.12 10.40
N ALA A 184 0.86 12.85 9.90
CA ALA A 184 2.06 13.62 10.23
C ALA A 184 3.08 13.60 9.08
N GLN A 185 3.90 14.68 9.02
CA GLN A 185 5.04 14.78 8.09
C GLN A 185 6.27 15.35 8.80
N ILE A 186 7.40 14.67 8.64
CA ILE A 186 8.73 15.13 9.07
C ILE A 186 9.62 15.19 7.83
N ASN A 187 10.07 16.40 7.47
CA ASN A 187 10.82 16.61 6.23
C ASN A 187 12.27 16.13 6.28
N GLU A 188 12.80 15.84 7.45
CA GLU A 188 14.18 15.39 7.62
C GLU A 188 14.24 14.08 8.44
N ASN A 189 15.02 14.05 9.51
CA ASN A 189 15.22 12.86 10.32
C ASN A 189 14.28 12.83 11.53
N GLY A 190 13.56 11.71 11.71
CA GLY A 190 12.66 11.61 12.84
C GLY A 190 11.87 10.31 12.92
N THR A 191 10.87 10.32 13.79
CA THR A 191 9.95 9.20 13.97
C THR A 191 8.50 9.68 13.85
N ALA A 192 7.76 9.14 12.91
CA ALA A 192 6.31 9.32 12.78
C ALA A 192 5.60 8.05 13.26
N SER A 193 4.89 8.12 14.41
CA SER A 193 4.27 6.93 15.00
C SER A 193 2.83 7.13 15.43
N GLY A 194 1.96 6.15 15.15
CA GLY A 194 0.56 6.17 15.58
C GLY A 194 -0.27 7.33 14.98
N ASN A 195 0.20 7.97 13.91
CA ASN A 195 -0.52 9.06 13.27
C ASN A 195 -1.62 8.50 12.35
N SER A 196 -2.69 9.27 12.12
CA SER A 196 -3.85 8.75 11.39
C SER A 196 -4.50 9.72 10.44
N VAL A 197 -5.03 9.17 9.34
CA VAL A 197 -5.98 9.83 8.46
C VAL A 197 -7.27 9.00 8.44
N GLU A 198 -8.40 9.66 8.70
CA GLU A 198 -9.73 9.07 8.60
C GLU A 198 -10.58 9.84 7.59
N ILE A 199 -11.12 9.13 6.59
CA ILE A 199 -12.04 9.68 5.58
C ILE A 199 -13.38 8.95 5.67
N ASN A 200 -14.42 9.71 6.02
CA ASN A 200 -15.76 9.19 6.21
C ASN A 200 -16.82 10.19 5.72
N GLY A 201 -16.96 10.32 4.40
CA GLY A 201 -18.01 11.13 3.78
C GLY A 201 -17.52 12.42 3.09
N ALA A 202 -16.22 12.70 3.07
CA ALA A 202 -15.68 13.84 2.32
C ALA A 202 -15.57 13.55 0.82
N ASP A 203 -15.75 14.57 -0.02
CA ASP A 203 -15.46 14.55 -1.44
C ASP A 203 -14.10 15.20 -1.71
N ILE A 204 -13.15 14.42 -2.19
CA ILE A 204 -11.74 14.82 -2.32
C ILE A 204 -11.29 14.72 -3.78
N GLY A 205 -10.77 15.82 -4.30
CA GLY A 205 -10.32 15.95 -5.67
C GLY A 205 -11.45 15.95 -6.68
N SER A 206 -11.08 15.87 -7.95
CA SER A 206 -12.00 15.80 -9.09
C SER A 206 -11.30 15.13 -10.26
N THR A 207 -12.02 14.90 -11.35
CA THR A 207 -11.45 14.38 -12.61
C THR A 207 -10.39 15.31 -13.24
N SER A 208 -10.18 16.51 -12.69
CA SER A 208 -9.14 17.48 -13.08
C SER A 208 -7.97 17.56 -12.10
N ALA A 209 -8.04 16.91 -10.93
CA ALA A 209 -6.96 16.91 -9.94
C ALA A 209 -5.70 16.22 -10.49
N GLN A 210 -4.52 16.82 -10.24
CA GLN A 210 -3.23 16.31 -10.72
C GLN A 210 -2.71 15.14 -9.90
N GLY A 211 -3.20 14.94 -8.68
CA GLY A 211 -2.87 13.80 -7.84
C GLY A 211 -3.49 13.91 -6.45
N ILE A 212 -3.53 12.81 -5.74
CA ILE A 212 -3.91 12.76 -4.33
C ILE A 212 -2.92 11.85 -3.59
N GLU A 213 -2.37 12.35 -2.51
CA GLU A 213 -1.56 11.60 -1.55
C GLU A 213 -2.27 11.57 -0.20
N VAL A 214 -2.52 10.37 0.32
CA VAL A 214 -3.08 10.15 1.66
C VAL A 214 -2.09 9.31 2.46
N GLU A 215 -1.56 9.86 3.54
CA GLU A 215 -0.48 9.22 4.31
C GLU A 215 -0.79 9.25 5.81
N GLY A 216 -0.69 8.09 6.46
CA GLY A 216 -0.79 8.03 7.91
C GLY A 216 0.35 8.79 8.59
N GLY A 217 1.59 8.48 8.21
CA GLY A 217 2.79 9.19 8.66
C GLY A 217 3.93 9.09 7.66
N ILE A 218 4.62 10.19 7.44
CA ILE A 218 5.76 10.28 6.52
C ILE A 218 6.99 10.88 7.20
N VAL A 219 8.13 10.30 6.91
CA VAL A 219 9.44 10.87 7.26
C VAL A 219 10.39 10.76 6.07
N LYS A 220 11.34 11.69 5.97
CA LYS A 220 12.40 11.58 4.96
C LYS A 220 13.41 10.49 5.33
N THR A 221 13.87 10.51 6.59
CA THR A 221 14.81 9.55 7.15
C THR A 221 14.40 9.17 8.56
N GLY A 222 14.53 7.90 8.96
CA GLY A 222 14.16 7.43 10.30
C GLY A 222 13.04 6.39 10.28
N ALA A 223 12.04 6.48 11.14
CA ALA A 223 11.03 5.44 11.26
C ALA A 223 9.59 5.94 11.05
N ALA A 224 8.78 5.16 10.33
CA ALA A 224 7.33 5.34 10.27
C ALA A 224 6.65 4.08 10.81
N SER A 225 5.98 4.18 11.97
CA SER A 225 5.41 3.02 12.65
C SER A 225 3.99 3.22 13.13
N GLU A 226 3.18 2.15 13.06
CA GLU A 226 1.81 2.13 13.59
C GLU A 226 0.89 3.24 13.05
N ASN A 227 1.25 3.85 11.91
CA ASN A 227 0.45 4.89 11.28
C ASN A 227 -0.72 4.26 10.51
N LYS A 228 -1.82 5.01 10.39
CA LYS A 228 -3.05 4.45 9.85
C LYS A 228 -3.77 5.36 8.87
N VAL A 229 -4.28 4.76 7.77
CA VAL A 229 -5.25 5.38 6.88
C VAL A 229 -6.53 4.56 6.91
N THR A 230 -7.66 5.19 7.22
CA THR A 230 -8.98 4.55 7.23
C THR A 230 -9.92 5.29 6.29
N ILE A 231 -10.55 4.56 5.37
CA ILE A 231 -11.58 5.11 4.48
C ILE A 231 -12.84 4.25 4.61
N SER A 232 -13.90 4.83 5.14
CA SER A 232 -15.18 4.13 5.33
C SER A 232 -16.28 4.61 4.38
N SER A 233 -16.17 5.82 3.88
CA SER A 233 -17.05 6.38 2.84
C SER A 233 -16.44 7.66 2.26
N GLY A 234 -17.10 8.23 1.23
CA GLY A 234 -16.62 9.43 0.53
C GLY A 234 -16.03 9.11 -0.85
N THR A 235 -15.47 10.12 -1.49
CA THR A 235 -14.95 10.01 -2.86
C THR A 235 -13.54 10.56 -2.93
N LEU A 236 -12.62 9.82 -3.55
CA LEU A 236 -11.28 10.26 -3.93
C LEU A 236 -11.15 10.15 -5.45
N ASN A 237 -11.08 11.27 -6.15
CA ASN A 237 -10.99 11.31 -7.60
C ASN A 237 -9.83 12.16 -8.09
N THR A 238 -9.13 11.66 -9.12
CA THR A 238 -8.05 12.37 -9.82
C THR A 238 -8.30 12.35 -11.32
N SER A 239 -7.50 13.07 -12.11
CA SER A 239 -7.48 12.88 -13.56
C SER A 239 -6.97 11.46 -13.92
N SER A 240 -7.33 10.96 -15.09
CA SER A 240 -6.95 9.61 -15.54
C SER A 240 -5.43 9.39 -15.67
N ALA A 241 -4.65 10.47 -15.77
CA ALA A 241 -3.19 10.43 -15.86
C ALA A 241 -2.49 10.71 -14.52
N ALA A 242 -3.24 11.08 -13.48
CA ALA A 242 -2.69 11.50 -12.20
C ALA A 242 -2.51 10.33 -11.22
N ALA A 243 -1.54 10.45 -10.33
CA ALA A 243 -1.32 9.48 -9.28
C ALA A 243 -2.37 9.63 -8.15
N LEU A 244 -2.88 8.49 -7.68
CA LEU A 244 -3.66 8.38 -6.46
C LEU A 244 -2.93 7.39 -5.56
N GLN A 245 -2.34 7.90 -4.46
CA GLN A 245 -1.46 7.11 -3.60
C GLN A 245 -1.91 7.17 -2.14
N LEU A 246 -1.99 6.00 -1.53
CA LEU A 246 -2.29 5.84 -0.11
C LEU A 246 -1.15 5.08 0.55
N PHE A 247 -0.60 5.64 1.64
CA PHE A 247 0.44 5.01 2.43
C PHE A 247 0.01 4.95 3.90
N GLY A 248 0.07 3.77 4.51
CA GLY A 248 -0.03 3.66 5.96
C GLY A 248 1.14 4.38 6.60
N GLY A 249 2.38 4.01 6.25
CA GLY A 249 3.62 4.67 6.61
C GLY A 249 4.58 4.81 5.43
N PHE A 250 5.30 5.94 5.37
CA PHE A 250 6.20 6.23 4.26
C PHE A 250 7.54 6.79 4.74
N VAL A 251 8.63 6.14 4.38
CA VAL A 251 10.01 6.62 4.57
C VAL A 251 10.62 6.89 3.20
N GLN A 252 10.93 8.16 2.93
CA GLN A 252 11.36 8.57 1.58
C GLN A 252 12.75 8.08 1.20
N SER A 253 13.69 8.06 2.15
CA SER A 253 15.09 7.73 1.88
C SER A 253 15.56 6.48 2.62
N SER A 254 15.77 6.57 3.94
CA SER A 254 16.28 5.43 4.71
C SER A 254 15.64 5.33 6.09
N GLY A 255 15.31 4.10 6.46
CA GLY A 255 14.73 3.75 7.74
C GLY A 255 13.59 2.75 7.61
N ASP A 256 13.10 2.31 8.74
CA ASP A 256 12.14 1.21 8.80
C ASP A 256 10.69 1.68 8.77
N VAL A 257 9.83 0.86 8.16
CA VAL A 257 8.37 1.03 8.18
C VAL A 257 7.74 -0.21 8.82
N THR A 258 7.01 -0.01 9.94
CA THR A 258 6.55 -1.17 10.73
C THR A 258 5.13 -0.97 11.26
N GLY A 259 4.28 -1.99 11.11
CA GLY A 259 2.94 -2.03 11.71
C GLY A 259 1.97 -0.98 11.17
N ASN A 260 2.23 -0.41 10.00
CA ASN A 260 1.35 0.60 9.42
C ASN A 260 0.14 -0.06 8.72
N ASP A 261 -1.00 0.61 8.70
CA ASP A 261 -2.28 0.03 8.29
C ASP A 261 -3.03 0.93 7.30
N ILE A 262 -3.53 0.34 6.23
CA ILE A 262 -4.56 0.92 5.36
C ILE A 262 -5.82 0.06 5.47
N ASN A 263 -6.91 0.64 5.92
CA ASN A 263 -8.19 -0.02 6.05
C ASN A 263 -9.27 0.72 5.25
N VAL A 264 -9.74 0.11 4.17
CA VAL A 264 -10.79 0.65 3.30
C VAL A 264 -12.02 -0.24 3.38
N THR A 265 -13.09 0.25 3.98
CA THR A 265 -14.34 -0.49 4.16
C THR A 265 -15.49 0.03 3.32
N GLY A 266 -15.28 1.09 2.55
CA GLY A 266 -16.29 1.70 1.67
C GLY A 266 -15.74 2.89 0.90
N GLY A 267 -16.62 3.61 0.22
CA GLY A 267 -16.28 4.78 -0.59
C GLY A 267 -15.97 4.47 -2.06
N THR A 268 -15.63 5.51 -2.81
CA THR A 268 -15.24 5.43 -4.22
C THR A 268 -13.84 5.98 -4.38
N ILE A 269 -12.89 5.16 -4.84
CA ILE A 269 -11.47 5.52 -4.88
C ILE A 269 -10.93 5.31 -6.30
N GLY A 270 -10.69 6.40 -7.00
CA GLY A 270 -10.12 6.40 -8.34
C GLY A 270 -10.94 5.65 -9.39
N LYS A 271 -12.25 5.43 -9.16
CA LYS A 271 -13.08 4.57 -10.02
C LYS A 271 -13.07 4.99 -11.49
N ASP A 272 -13.15 6.29 -11.74
CA ASP A 272 -13.20 6.88 -13.08
C ASP A 272 -11.92 7.70 -13.39
N SER A 273 -10.84 7.47 -12.66
CA SER A 273 -9.59 8.22 -12.71
C SER A 273 -8.36 7.32 -12.74
N GLY A 274 -7.19 7.84 -12.36
CA GLY A 274 -5.94 7.07 -12.27
C GLY A 274 -6.05 5.87 -11.32
N ALA A 275 -5.35 4.78 -11.63
CA ALA A 275 -5.32 3.59 -10.78
C ALA A 275 -4.70 3.94 -9.41
N PRO A 276 -5.36 3.62 -8.30
CA PRO A 276 -4.82 3.87 -6.98
C PRO A 276 -3.73 2.87 -6.61
N TYR A 277 -2.71 3.35 -5.89
CA TYR A 277 -1.67 2.55 -5.27
C TYR A 277 -1.83 2.60 -3.75
N LEU A 278 -2.01 1.45 -3.12
CA LEU A 278 -2.17 1.31 -1.69
C LEU A 278 -0.98 0.53 -1.11
N TYR A 279 -0.16 1.22 -0.31
CA TYR A 279 1.00 0.63 0.37
C TYR A 279 0.77 0.66 1.89
N GLY A 280 0.73 -0.50 2.54
CA GLY A 280 0.73 -0.55 4.00
C GLY A 280 1.96 0.16 4.56
N GLY A 281 3.15 -0.17 4.04
CA GLY A 281 4.41 0.53 4.32
C GLY A 281 5.28 0.69 3.08
N TYR A 282 6.00 1.80 2.98
CA TYR A 282 6.96 2.04 1.90
C TYR A 282 8.25 2.64 2.45
N THR A 283 9.39 2.06 2.10
CA THR A 283 10.71 2.65 2.35
C THR A 283 11.62 2.47 1.13
N ALA A 284 12.42 3.49 0.83
CA ALA A 284 13.44 3.35 -0.22
C ALA A 284 14.61 2.47 0.24
N SER A 285 14.97 2.54 1.54
CA SER A 285 16.03 1.71 2.12
C SER A 285 15.76 1.48 3.61
N GLY A 286 15.68 0.23 4.01
CA GLY A 286 15.36 -0.21 5.37
C GLY A 286 14.39 -1.39 5.35
N ASN A 287 13.96 -1.83 6.52
CA ASN A 287 13.04 -2.96 6.61
C ASN A 287 11.58 -2.49 6.58
N ALA A 288 10.74 -3.33 6.01
CA ALA A 288 9.30 -3.11 5.95
C ALA A 288 8.59 -4.31 6.57
N ALA A 289 8.09 -4.17 7.81
CA ALA A 289 7.57 -5.30 8.57
C ALA A 289 6.16 -5.07 9.11
N GLU A 290 5.36 -6.15 9.12
CA GLU A 290 4.04 -6.19 9.77
C GLU A 290 3.04 -5.12 9.28
N ASN A 291 3.26 -4.57 8.08
CA ASN A 291 2.36 -3.58 7.48
C ASN A 291 1.15 -4.27 6.84
N LYS A 292 0.03 -3.56 6.78
CA LYS A 292 -1.24 -4.15 6.40
C LYS A 292 -2.02 -3.30 5.40
N VAL A 293 -2.68 -3.96 4.44
CA VAL A 293 -3.69 -3.37 3.56
C VAL A 293 -4.94 -4.23 3.61
N GLU A 294 -6.05 -3.68 4.06
CA GLU A 294 -7.37 -4.32 4.04
C GLU A 294 -8.33 -3.50 3.19
N VAL A 295 -9.00 -4.16 2.24
CA VAL A 295 -9.98 -3.50 1.38
C VAL A 295 -11.23 -4.37 1.27
N SER A 296 -12.38 -3.77 1.64
CA SER A 296 -13.69 -4.41 1.52
C SER A 296 -14.77 -3.36 1.22
N GLY A 297 -15.75 -3.70 0.40
CA GLY A 297 -16.91 -2.85 0.17
C GLY A 297 -16.68 -1.53 -0.58
N ALA A 298 -15.48 -1.22 -1.02
CA ALA A 298 -15.17 0.00 -1.77
C ALA A 298 -15.34 -0.17 -3.28
N ALA A 299 -15.73 0.90 -3.98
CA ALA A 299 -15.68 0.95 -5.43
C ALA A 299 -14.32 1.49 -5.90
N LEU A 300 -13.47 0.61 -6.40
CA LEU A 300 -12.11 0.94 -6.84
C LEU A 300 -11.97 0.93 -8.37
N ASN A 301 -10.93 1.61 -8.85
CA ASN A 301 -10.45 1.41 -10.21
C ASN A 301 -10.01 -0.05 -10.40
N PRO A 302 -10.39 -0.71 -11.51
CA PRO A 302 -10.04 -2.12 -11.76
C PRO A 302 -8.53 -2.38 -11.91
N ASN A 303 -7.71 -1.35 -12.05
CA ASN A 303 -6.26 -1.43 -12.11
C ASN A 303 -5.57 -1.02 -10.79
N ALA A 304 -6.31 -0.97 -9.69
CA ALA A 304 -5.74 -0.65 -8.38
C ALA A 304 -4.60 -1.62 -8.00
N VAL A 305 -3.59 -1.10 -7.33
CA VAL A 305 -2.41 -1.85 -6.90
C VAL A 305 -2.36 -1.88 -5.38
N PHE A 306 -2.24 -3.07 -4.82
CA PHE A 306 -2.21 -3.30 -3.38
C PHE A 306 -0.88 -3.94 -3.00
N VAL A 307 -0.18 -3.34 -2.06
CA VAL A 307 1.13 -3.80 -1.60
C VAL A 307 1.16 -3.75 -0.07
N GLY A 308 1.34 -4.89 0.57
CA GLY A 308 1.49 -4.95 2.03
C GLY A 308 2.64 -4.09 2.50
N ALA A 309 3.82 -4.28 1.89
CA ALA A 309 4.94 -3.35 2.04
C ALA A 309 5.90 -3.41 0.86
N PHE A 310 6.60 -2.29 0.64
CA PHE A 310 7.68 -2.16 -0.33
C PHE A 310 8.96 -1.66 0.36
N THR A 311 10.08 -2.28 0.02
CA THR A 311 11.42 -1.75 0.30
C THR A 311 12.28 -1.85 -0.94
N GLY A 312 13.05 -0.79 -1.23
CA GLY A 312 14.02 -0.79 -2.32
C GLY A 312 15.28 -1.59 -1.96
N SER A 313 15.69 -1.54 -0.68
CA SER A 313 16.76 -2.37 -0.13
C SER A 313 16.49 -2.66 1.35
N GLY A 314 16.49 -3.92 1.72
CA GLY A 314 16.14 -4.43 3.05
C GLY A 314 15.13 -5.56 2.96
N ASP A 315 14.63 -6.01 4.08
CA ASP A 315 13.70 -7.13 4.16
C ASP A 315 12.25 -6.66 4.30
N ALA A 316 11.34 -7.25 3.51
CA ALA A 316 9.90 -7.11 3.71
C ALA A 316 9.35 -8.38 4.37
N SER A 317 8.87 -8.29 5.60
CA SER A 317 8.49 -9.47 6.36
C SER A 317 7.18 -9.32 7.12
N GLY A 318 6.36 -10.39 7.14
CA GLY A 318 5.11 -10.42 7.91
C GLY A 318 4.02 -9.46 7.42
N ASN A 319 4.14 -8.91 6.22
CA ASN A 319 3.16 -7.96 5.69
C ASN A 319 1.91 -8.68 5.18
N THR A 320 0.77 -8.03 5.28
CA THR A 320 -0.52 -8.64 4.94
C THR A 320 -1.30 -7.76 3.95
N VAL A 321 -1.89 -8.40 2.94
CA VAL A 321 -2.90 -7.79 2.08
C VAL A 321 -4.16 -8.66 2.13
N SER A 322 -5.31 -8.05 2.37
CA SER A 322 -6.62 -8.73 2.40
C SER A 322 -7.62 -7.97 1.53
N LEU A 323 -8.13 -8.64 0.50
CA LEU A 323 -9.09 -8.08 -0.45
C LEU A 323 -10.38 -8.90 -0.42
N THR A 324 -11.51 -8.24 -0.23
CA THR A 324 -12.84 -8.88 -0.24
C THR A 324 -13.81 -8.12 -1.12
N GLY A 325 -14.43 -8.81 -2.08
CA GLY A 325 -15.44 -8.25 -2.98
C GLY A 325 -14.91 -7.14 -3.90
N GLN A 326 -13.62 -7.18 -4.25
CA GLN A 326 -12.95 -6.11 -4.99
C GLN A 326 -12.56 -6.52 -6.41
N THR A 327 -12.49 -5.50 -7.27
CA THR A 327 -11.87 -5.63 -8.60
C THR A 327 -10.59 -4.80 -8.56
N GLY A 328 -9.45 -5.46 -8.72
CA GLY A 328 -8.16 -4.79 -8.56
C GLY A 328 -7.07 -5.35 -9.48
N GLY A 329 -5.93 -4.67 -9.51
CA GLY A 329 -4.76 -4.98 -10.30
C GLY A 329 -3.74 -5.85 -9.56
N TYR A 330 -2.48 -5.50 -9.68
CA TYR A 330 -1.33 -6.23 -9.18
C TYR A 330 -1.14 -6.11 -7.66
N THR A 331 -0.75 -7.21 -7.02
CA THR A 331 -0.36 -7.23 -5.61
C THR A 331 1.03 -7.86 -5.45
N GLY A 332 1.91 -7.23 -4.67
CA GLY A 332 3.25 -7.75 -4.42
C GLY A 332 3.91 -7.13 -3.18
N SER A 333 4.92 -7.79 -2.67
CA SER A 333 5.81 -7.27 -1.61
C SER A 333 7.27 -7.37 -2.06
N GLY A 334 8.13 -6.49 -1.57
CA GLY A 334 9.58 -6.48 -1.85
C GLY A 334 10.31 -7.74 -1.37
N SER A 335 11.59 -7.66 -0.96
CA SER A 335 12.34 -8.81 -0.42
C SER A 335 11.52 -9.54 0.60
N ALA A 336 11.18 -10.83 0.35
CA ALA A 336 9.90 -11.25 0.84
C ALA A 336 9.97 -12.49 1.72
N SER A 337 9.68 -12.33 3.02
CA SER A 337 9.47 -13.49 3.87
C SER A 337 8.21 -13.39 4.72
N LYS A 338 7.50 -14.52 4.86
CA LYS A 338 6.30 -14.64 5.73
C LYS A 338 5.18 -13.65 5.40
N ASN A 339 5.13 -13.13 4.19
CA ASN A 339 4.04 -12.26 3.77
C ASN A 339 2.79 -13.08 3.45
N THR A 340 1.62 -12.51 3.72
CA THR A 340 0.34 -13.16 3.47
C THR A 340 -0.53 -12.29 2.57
N LEU A 341 -1.02 -12.88 1.48
CA LEU A 341 -2.00 -12.27 0.59
C LEU A 341 -3.28 -13.09 0.61
N GLY A 342 -4.37 -12.50 1.09
CA GLY A 342 -5.72 -13.05 1.04
C GLY A 342 -6.55 -12.34 -0.01
N VAL A 343 -7.17 -13.08 -0.92
CA VAL A 343 -8.08 -12.54 -1.94
C VAL A 343 -9.37 -13.36 -1.92
N GLN A 344 -10.47 -12.71 -1.57
CA GLN A 344 -11.76 -13.36 -1.46
C GLN A 344 -12.81 -12.66 -2.32
N ASP A 345 -13.64 -13.44 -3.04
CA ASP A 345 -14.79 -12.99 -3.84
C ASP A 345 -14.46 -11.80 -4.76
N SER A 346 -13.25 -11.79 -5.30
CA SER A 346 -12.66 -10.64 -5.99
C SER A 346 -12.30 -10.97 -7.44
N THR A 347 -12.18 -9.92 -8.27
CA THR A 347 -11.60 -10.04 -9.61
C THR A 347 -10.31 -9.23 -9.68
N VAL A 348 -9.19 -9.90 -10.00
CA VAL A 348 -7.87 -9.27 -10.11
C VAL A 348 -7.39 -9.32 -11.56
N ASN A 349 -7.22 -8.14 -12.17
CA ASN A 349 -6.71 -8.02 -13.53
C ASN A 349 -5.18 -7.89 -13.53
N GLY A 350 -4.48 -8.99 -13.31
CA GLY A 350 -3.03 -8.96 -13.25
C GLY A 350 -2.46 -10.13 -12.47
N SER A 351 -1.17 -10.10 -12.21
CA SER A 351 -0.50 -11.14 -11.45
C SER A 351 -0.72 -10.96 -9.94
N ILE A 352 -0.81 -12.06 -9.24
CA ILE A 352 -0.93 -12.14 -7.78
C ILE A 352 0.38 -12.73 -7.25
N THR A 353 1.03 -12.05 -6.29
CA THR A 353 2.31 -12.48 -5.76
C THR A 353 2.33 -12.34 -4.23
N GLY A 354 2.53 -13.45 -3.52
CA GLY A 354 2.65 -13.46 -2.06
C GLY A 354 3.90 -12.75 -1.58
N GLY A 355 5.03 -13.01 -2.23
CA GLY A 355 6.29 -12.30 -1.96
C GLY A 355 7.16 -12.21 -3.21
N GLN A 356 7.68 -11.00 -3.49
CA GLN A 356 8.56 -10.75 -4.64
C GLN A 356 9.85 -10.07 -4.22
N THR A 357 10.96 -10.53 -4.76
CA THR A 357 12.27 -9.91 -4.60
C THR A 357 13.03 -9.87 -5.92
N GLY A 358 13.88 -8.86 -6.09
CA GLY A 358 14.85 -8.81 -7.18
C GLY A 358 16.02 -9.73 -6.90
N THR A 359 16.71 -9.48 -5.79
CA THR A 359 17.84 -10.27 -5.28
C THR A 359 17.57 -10.64 -3.83
N GLY A 360 17.90 -11.86 -3.43
CA GLY A 360 17.57 -12.40 -2.11
C GLY A 360 16.46 -13.46 -2.19
N ASP A 361 16.05 -13.97 -1.06
CA ASP A 361 15.14 -15.10 -0.99
C ASP A 361 13.67 -14.66 -0.86
N ALA A 362 12.79 -15.34 -1.58
CA ALA A 362 11.35 -15.28 -1.36
C ALA A 362 10.95 -16.52 -0.53
N ALA A 363 10.70 -16.33 0.79
CA ALA A 363 10.58 -17.45 1.71
C ALA A 363 9.28 -17.44 2.53
N SER A 364 8.61 -18.59 2.62
CA SER A 364 7.45 -18.80 3.48
C SER A 364 6.30 -17.80 3.23
N ASN A 365 6.14 -17.32 2.01
CA ASN A 365 5.03 -16.45 1.65
C ASN A 365 3.78 -17.27 1.32
N THR A 366 2.61 -16.72 1.62
CA THR A 366 1.33 -17.41 1.42
C THR A 366 0.37 -16.57 0.58
N VAL A 367 -0.22 -17.18 -0.43
CA VAL A 367 -1.35 -16.64 -1.18
C VAL A 367 -2.57 -17.51 -0.92
N ASN A 368 -3.63 -16.93 -0.40
CA ASN A 368 -4.93 -17.58 -0.18
C ASN A 368 -5.97 -16.93 -1.10
N MET A 369 -6.59 -17.72 -1.95
CA MET A 369 -7.62 -17.26 -2.90
C MET A 369 -8.89 -18.10 -2.73
N SER A 370 -10.02 -17.43 -2.52
CA SER A 370 -11.34 -18.06 -2.44
C SER A 370 -12.35 -17.24 -3.24
N GLY A 371 -13.21 -17.88 -4.04
CA GLY A 371 -14.19 -17.20 -4.89
C GLY A 371 -13.58 -16.22 -5.91
N THR A 372 -12.29 -16.30 -6.17
CA THR A 372 -11.53 -15.25 -6.85
C THR A 372 -11.25 -15.58 -8.31
N ASN A 373 -11.50 -14.59 -9.18
CA ASN A 373 -11.10 -14.64 -10.59
C ASN A 373 -9.85 -13.79 -10.83
N THR A 374 -8.79 -14.39 -11.42
CA THR A 374 -7.62 -13.64 -11.89
C THR A 374 -7.27 -13.98 -13.33
N THR A 375 -6.77 -12.99 -14.08
CA THR A 375 -6.33 -13.18 -15.47
C THR A 375 -4.81 -13.30 -15.60
N GLY A 376 -4.07 -12.93 -14.57
CA GLY A 376 -2.61 -12.99 -14.51
C GLY A 376 -2.06 -14.29 -13.97
N SER A 377 -0.74 -14.34 -13.78
CA SER A 377 -0.06 -15.45 -13.13
C SER A 377 -0.13 -15.33 -11.60
N VAL A 378 -0.09 -16.46 -10.91
CA VAL A 378 -0.09 -16.51 -9.43
C VAL A 378 1.24 -17.08 -8.95
N TYR A 379 1.88 -16.37 -8.02
CA TYR A 379 3.15 -16.75 -7.41
C TYR A 379 3.02 -16.75 -5.88
N GLY A 380 3.36 -17.84 -5.23
CA GLY A 380 3.58 -17.85 -3.78
C GLY A 380 4.83 -17.03 -3.44
N GLY A 381 5.97 -17.35 -4.06
CA GLY A 381 7.22 -16.59 -4.02
C GLY A 381 7.80 -16.37 -5.40
N HIS A 382 8.31 -15.16 -5.67
CA HIS A 382 8.85 -14.77 -6.97
C HIS A 382 10.20 -14.06 -6.83
N VAL A 383 11.27 -14.72 -7.27
CA VAL A 383 12.63 -14.14 -7.35
C VAL A 383 12.95 -13.79 -8.79
N THR A 384 13.08 -12.52 -9.08
CA THR A 384 13.20 -12.04 -10.47
C THR A 384 14.63 -12.02 -11.01
N THR A 385 15.64 -11.97 -10.14
CA THR A 385 17.05 -11.90 -10.56
C THR A 385 17.88 -13.05 -9.99
N SER A 386 18.08 -13.10 -8.65
CA SER A 386 18.89 -14.16 -8.00
C SER A 386 18.49 -14.35 -6.55
N GLY A 387 18.45 -15.59 -6.10
CA GLY A 387 18.05 -16.02 -4.77
C GLY A 387 17.11 -17.22 -4.84
N ASN A 388 16.68 -17.74 -3.70
CA ASN A 388 15.88 -18.94 -3.62
C ASN A 388 14.39 -18.60 -3.42
N ALA A 389 13.52 -19.44 -3.95
CA ALA A 389 12.10 -19.43 -3.64
C ALA A 389 11.78 -20.65 -2.76
N THR A 390 11.58 -20.44 -1.45
CA THR A 390 11.54 -21.54 -0.48
C THR A 390 10.31 -21.51 0.42
N GLY A 391 9.61 -22.64 0.57
CA GLY A 391 8.51 -22.79 1.52
C GLY A 391 7.29 -21.91 1.23
N ASN A 392 7.13 -21.43 -0.01
CA ASN A 392 6.01 -20.59 -0.37
C ASN A 392 4.77 -21.42 -0.67
N THR A 393 3.60 -20.88 -0.38
CA THR A 393 2.32 -21.60 -0.52
C THR A 393 1.32 -20.79 -1.36
N VAL A 394 0.65 -21.47 -2.28
CA VAL A 394 -0.53 -20.95 -2.99
C VAL A 394 -1.71 -21.85 -2.70
N ASN A 395 -2.77 -21.32 -2.12
CA ASN A 395 -4.02 -22.00 -1.87
C ASN A 395 -5.12 -21.37 -2.73
N PHE A 396 -5.77 -22.20 -3.54
CA PHE A 396 -7.00 -21.88 -4.24
C PHE A 396 -8.13 -22.72 -3.65
N THR A 397 -9.13 -22.05 -3.10
CA THR A 397 -10.32 -22.73 -2.58
C THR A 397 -11.56 -22.08 -3.16
N GLU A 398 -12.42 -22.88 -3.77
CA GLU A 398 -13.69 -22.46 -4.36
C GLU A 398 -13.61 -21.45 -5.53
N GLY A 399 -14.67 -21.39 -6.34
CA GLY A 399 -14.83 -20.40 -7.40
C GLY A 399 -14.26 -20.80 -8.76
N SER A 400 -14.06 -19.79 -9.62
CA SER A 400 -13.50 -19.99 -10.96
C SER A 400 -12.41 -18.96 -11.25
N SER A 401 -11.31 -19.38 -11.87
CA SER A 401 -10.23 -18.48 -12.23
C SER A 401 -9.83 -18.63 -13.70
N ASN A 402 -9.46 -17.51 -14.32
CA ASN A 402 -8.91 -17.46 -15.67
C ASN A 402 -7.37 -17.39 -15.68
N THR A 403 -6.70 -17.72 -14.57
CA THR A 403 -5.23 -17.77 -14.52
C THR A 403 -4.67 -18.78 -15.50
N SER A 404 -3.55 -18.44 -16.11
CA SER A 404 -2.86 -19.35 -17.02
C SER A 404 -1.66 -20.06 -16.40
N LEU A 405 -1.06 -19.49 -15.37
CA LEU A 405 0.17 -19.99 -14.75
C LEU A 405 0.08 -19.87 -13.23
N ILE A 406 0.43 -20.96 -12.52
CA ILE A 406 0.52 -20.97 -11.07
C ILE A 406 1.90 -21.50 -10.67
N TYR A 407 2.57 -20.79 -9.78
CA TYR A 407 3.85 -21.15 -9.19
C TYR A 407 3.76 -21.10 -7.67
N GLY A 408 4.05 -22.21 -6.99
CA GLY A 408 4.31 -22.18 -5.55
C GLY A 408 5.54 -21.31 -5.27
N GLY A 409 6.65 -21.60 -5.96
CA GLY A 409 7.87 -20.77 -5.96
C GLY A 409 8.52 -20.68 -7.33
N TYR A 410 8.89 -19.46 -7.73
CA TYR A 410 9.64 -19.18 -8.97
C TYR A 410 10.96 -18.48 -8.65
N THR A 411 12.04 -18.94 -9.25
CA THR A 411 13.32 -18.22 -9.21
C THR A 411 13.98 -18.17 -10.59
N SER A 412 14.54 -16.99 -10.93
CA SER A 412 15.35 -16.81 -12.13
C SER A 412 16.74 -17.43 -12.00
N LYS A 413 17.36 -17.33 -10.81
CA LYS A 413 18.63 -18.00 -10.47
C LYS A 413 18.60 -18.41 -9.01
N GLY A 414 18.68 -19.70 -8.72
CA GLY A 414 18.63 -20.27 -7.38
C GLY A 414 17.74 -21.49 -7.32
N MET A 415 17.46 -21.95 -6.12
CA MET A 415 16.63 -23.12 -5.87
C MET A 415 15.16 -22.74 -5.66
N ALA A 416 14.26 -23.55 -6.20
CA ALA A 416 12.84 -23.55 -5.84
C ALA A 416 12.57 -24.78 -4.95
N LYS A 417 12.43 -24.58 -3.63
CA LYS A 417 12.43 -25.68 -2.68
C LYS A 417 11.27 -25.61 -1.70
N ASP A 418 10.70 -26.76 -1.36
CA ASP A 418 9.65 -26.90 -0.35
C ASP A 418 8.43 -25.98 -0.60
N ASN A 419 8.11 -25.67 -1.85
CA ASN A 419 6.97 -24.84 -2.20
C ASN A 419 5.72 -25.69 -2.44
N HIS A 420 4.54 -25.13 -2.15
CA HIS A 420 3.26 -25.84 -2.18
C HIS A 420 2.23 -25.11 -3.05
N VAL A 421 1.51 -25.87 -3.87
CA VAL A 421 0.31 -25.41 -4.57
C VAL A 421 -0.83 -26.33 -4.18
N ASN A 422 -1.85 -25.79 -3.54
CA ASN A 422 -3.06 -26.52 -3.13
C ASN A 422 -4.26 -25.93 -3.85
N ILE A 423 -4.98 -26.76 -4.59
CA ILE A 423 -6.17 -26.36 -5.35
C ILE A 423 -7.30 -27.29 -4.95
N SER A 424 -8.40 -26.73 -4.45
CA SER A 424 -9.60 -27.49 -4.08
C SER A 424 -10.86 -26.73 -4.47
N GLY A 425 -11.87 -27.43 -4.99
CA GLY A 425 -13.17 -26.84 -5.33
C GLY A 425 -13.14 -25.68 -6.33
N THR A 426 -12.09 -25.53 -7.15
CA THR A 426 -11.89 -24.38 -8.03
C THR A 426 -11.90 -24.76 -9.51
N SER A 427 -12.70 -24.08 -10.33
CA SER A 427 -12.66 -24.21 -11.79
C SER A 427 -11.56 -23.30 -12.39
N LEU A 428 -10.59 -23.91 -13.08
CA LEU A 428 -9.48 -23.20 -13.71
C LEU A 428 -9.64 -23.17 -15.24
N ASN A 429 -10.33 -22.15 -15.74
CA ASN A 429 -10.82 -22.12 -17.14
C ASN A 429 -9.76 -21.89 -18.21
N LYS A 430 -8.60 -21.28 -17.89
CA LYS A 430 -7.54 -20.97 -18.85
C LYS A 430 -6.18 -21.51 -18.45
N LEU A 431 -6.15 -22.42 -17.51
CA LEU A 431 -4.90 -22.94 -16.98
C LEU A 431 -4.07 -23.66 -18.05
N LYS A 432 -2.79 -23.30 -18.13
CA LYS A 432 -1.79 -23.95 -18.98
C LYS A 432 -0.81 -24.79 -18.18
N LEU A 433 -0.30 -24.19 -17.09
CA LEU A 433 0.82 -24.76 -16.34
C LEU A 433 0.67 -24.51 -14.84
N ILE A 434 0.93 -25.54 -14.06
CA ILE A 434 1.10 -25.49 -12.61
C ILE A 434 2.50 -25.99 -12.29
N TYR A 435 3.21 -25.26 -11.44
CA TYR A 435 4.50 -25.64 -10.88
C TYR A 435 4.46 -25.54 -9.36
N GLY A 436 4.75 -26.61 -8.64
CA GLY A 436 5.06 -26.51 -7.22
C GLY A 436 6.30 -25.63 -7.02
N GLY A 437 7.40 -25.96 -7.72
CA GLY A 437 8.60 -25.15 -7.78
C GLY A 437 9.17 -25.04 -9.19
N TYR A 438 9.65 -23.84 -9.56
CA TYR A 438 10.26 -23.60 -10.86
C TYR A 438 11.60 -22.86 -10.70
N SER A 439 12.70 -23.51 -11.10
CA SER A 439 14.01 -22.88 -11.24
C SER A 439 14.35 -22.64 -12.71
N ASN A 440 14.51 -21.36 -13.07
CA ASN A 440 14.87 -20.91 -14.43
C ASN A 440 16.38 -20.74 -14.60
N ALA A 441 17.19 -21.12 -13.60
CA ALA A 441 18.64 -21.00 -13.64
C ALA A 441 19.21 -21.71 -14.88
N ALA A 442 20.16 -21.06 -15.55
CA ALA A 442 20.79 -21.57 -16.77
C ALA A 442 22.28 -21.94 -16.55
N GLY A 443 22.76 -21.86 -15.31
CA GLY A 443 24.15 -22.15 -14.94
C GLY A 443 24.47 -23.64 -14.82
N THR A 444 25.72 -23.95 -14.52
CA THR A 444 26.21 -25.30 -14.20
C THR A 444 26.83 -25.29 -12.79
N GLY A 445 26.90 -26.45 -12.14
CA GLY A 445 27.45 -26.56 -10.79
C GLY A 445 26.54 -25.94 -9.71
N GLU A 446 27.11 -25.19 -8.80
CA GLU A 446 26.34 -24.55 -7.68
C GLU A 446 25.33 -23.50 -8.17
N ASP A 447 25.54 -22.92 -9.36
CA ASP A 447 24.62 -21.97 -10.00
C ASP A 447 23.48 -22.66 -10.79
N ALA A 448 23.47 -23.97 -10.82
CA ALA A 448 22.51 -24.76 -11.60
C ALA A 448 21.12 -24.88 -10.93
N GLY A 449 20.71 -24.02 -10.13
CA GLY A 449 19.42 -23.99 -9.39
C GLY A 449 18.57 -25.27 -9.51
N ALA A 450 18.06 -25.76 -8.42
CA ALA A 450 17.28 -27.02 -8.37
C ALA A 450 15.79 -26.75 -8.05
N ALA A 451 14.94 -27.74 -8.34
CA ALA A 451 13.53 -27.78 -7.91
C ALA A 451 13.33 -28.99 -6.99
N LEU A 452 13.33 -28.77 -5.69
CA LEU A 452 13.39 -29.86 -4.70
C LEU A 452 12.19 -29.85 -3.75
N ASN A 453 11.64 -31.04 -3.47
CA ASN A 453 10.60 -31.27 -2.47
C ASN A 453 9.37 -30.36 -2.62
N ASN A 454 9.03 -29.94 -3.82
CA ASN A 454 7.86 -29.12 -4.05
C ASN A 454 6.63 -30.00 -4.20
N THR A 455 5.46 -29.50 -3.81
CA THR A 455 4.20 -30.25 -3.90
C THR A 455 3.15 -29.52 -4.72
N VAL A 456 2.37 -30.27 -5.47
CA VAL A 456 1.13 -29.82 -6.09
C VAL A 456 0.02 -30.78 -5.68
N SER A 457 -1.00 -30.28 -5.01
CA SER A 457 -2.20 -31.04 -4.64
C SER A 457 -3.41 -30.42 -5.33
N ILE A 458 -4.11 -31.20 -6.11
CA ILE A 458 -5.35 -30.81 -6.79
C ILE A 458 -6.42 -31.80 -6.42
N THR A 459 -7.47 -31.34 -5.71
CA THR A 459 -8.51 -32.19 -5.17
C THR A 459 -9.89 -31.60 -5.41
N ASP A 460 -10.90 -32.45 -5.58
CA ASP A 460 -12.29 -32.02 -5.51
C ASP A 460 -12.65 -31.57 -4.10
N SER A 461 -13.58 -30.62 -3.97
CA SER A 461 -14.16 -30.30 -2.66
C SER A 461 -15.26 -31.31 -2.33
N GLU A 462 -15.33 -31.77 -1.09
CA GLU A 462 -16.36 -32.70 -0.63
C GLU A 462 -17.80 -32.10 -0.66
N GLU A 463 -17.96 -30.79 -0.92
CA GLU A 463 -19.25 -30.06 -0.86
C GLU A 463 -19.69 -29.40 -2.17
N ALA A 464 -18.93 -29.47 -3.25
CA ALA A 464 -19.30 -28.80 -4.49
C ALA A 464 -20.05 -29.74 -5.46
N ASP A 465 -21.36 -29.53 -5.59
CA ASP A 465 -22.16 -30.00 -6.74
C ASP A 465 -21.78 -29.26 -8.04
N GLY A 466 -20.52 -29.22 -8.34
CA GLY A 466 -19.98 -28.51 -9.50
C GLY A 466 -18.65 -29.09 -9.93
N SER A 467 -18.66 -29.78 -11.06
CA SER A 467 -17.47 -30.29 -11.73
C SER A 467 -16.37 -29.23 -11.81
N ILE A 468 -15.23 -29.49 -11.19
CA ILE A 468 -14.02 -28.72 -11.45
C ILE A 468 -13.57 -29.06 -12.86
N ALA A 469 -13.96 -28.23 -13.80
CA ALA A 469 -13.52 -28.43 -15.17
C ALA A 469 -12.22 -27.63 -15.38
N LEU A 470 -11.11 -28.33 -15.59
CA LEU A 470 -9.97 -27.79 -16.33
C LEU A 470 -10.42 -27.59 -17.79
N VAL A 471 -11.46 -26.74 -18.00
CA VAL A 471 -12.19 -26.62 -19.24
C VAL A 471 -11.54 -25.58 -20.14
N ASN A 472 -11.38 -25.93 -21.42
CA ASN A 472 -11.02 -25.09 -22.56
C ASN A 472 -9.53 -24.81 -22.84
N TYR A 473 -8.58 -25.51 -22.23
CA TYR A 473 -7.24 -25.55 -22.79
C TYR A 473 -6.89 -26.93 -23.31
N THR A 474 -6.37 -26.98 -24.50
CA THR A 474 -6.13 -28.23 -25.21
C THR A 474 -5.09 -29.14 -24.52
N TYR A 475 -4.29 -28.63 -23.56
CA TYR A 475 -3.20 -29.38 -22.94
C TYR A 475 -2.63 -28.80 -21.62
N PRO A 476 -3.38 -28.77 -20.49
CA PRO A 476 -2.83 -28.36 -19.20
C PRO A 476 -1.76 -29.34 -18.71
N ARG A 477 -0.68 -28.81 -18.12
CA ARG A 477 0.41 -29.62 -17.57
C ARG A 477 0.68 -29.25 -16.13
N ILE A 478 0.98 -30.28 -15.33
CA ILE A 478 1.29 -30.15 -13.91
C ILE A 478 2.73 -30.63 -13.67
N TYR A 479 3.50 -29.85 -12.95
CA TYR A 479 4.85 -30.17 -12.51
C TYR A 479 4.94 -30.00 -10.99
N GLY A 480 5.31 -31.04 -10.26
CA GLY A 480 5.70 -30.93 -8.86
C GLY A 480 6.92 -30.01 -8.75
N GLY A 481 7.99 -30.31 -9.52
CA GLY A 481 9.16 -29.45 -9.66
C GLY A 481 9.70 -29.40 -11.09
N PHE A 482 10.17 -28.23 -11.49
CA PHE A 482 10.85 -28.06 -12.79
C PHE A 482 12.14 -27.27 -12.63
N SER A 483 13.24 -27.78 -13.18
CA SER A 483 14.51 -27.09 -13.25
C SER A 483 15.08 -27.08 -14.67
N LYS A 484 15.61 -25.93 -15.11
CA LYS A 484 16.31 -25.85 -16.38
C LYS A 484 17.69 -26.49 -16.33
N ALA A 485 18.43 -26.32 -15.26
CA ALA A 485 19.85 -26.68 -15.21
C ALA A 485 20.22 -27.64 -14.07
N GLY A 486 19.51 -27.61 -12.96
CA GLY A 486 19.78 -28.46 -11.79
C GLY A 486 18.77 -29.59 -11.63
N ASP A 487 18.86 -30.26 -10.50
CA ASP A 487 18.01 -31.39 -10.15
C ASP A 487 16.54 -31.01 -9.97
N ALA A 488 15.66 -31.95 -10.29
CA ALA A 488 14.23 -31.85 -10.01
C ALA A 488 13.79 -33.09 -9.21
N SER A 489 14.10 -33.11 -7.92
CA SER A 489 14.01 -34.33 -7.09
C SER A 489 13.16 -34.16 -5.86
N GLY A 490 12.56 -35.26 -5.37
CA GLY A 490 11.73 -35.28 -4.17
C GLY A 490 10.38 -34.56 -4.31
N ASN A 491 9.97 -34.21 -5.53
CA ASN A 491 8.73 -33.45 -5.74
C ASN A 491 7.52 -34.39 -5.78
N GLU A 492 6.35 -33.87 -5.37
CA GLU A 492 5.11 -34.64 -5.30
C GLU A 492 3.98 -33.97 -6.08
N VAL A 493 3.17 -34.78 -6.77
CA VAL A 493 1.91 -34.37 -7.36
C VAL A 493 0.81 -35.32 -6.89
N LEU A 494 -0.22 -34.77 -6.27
CA LEU A 494 -1.50 -35.45 -6.01
C LEU A 494 -2.55 -34.90 -6.98
N PHE A 495 -3.17 -35.80 -7.74
CA PHE A 495 -4.29 -35.47 -8.64
C PHE A 495 -5.48 -36.32 -8.29
N ASP A 496 -6.55 -35.70 -7.79
CA ASP A 496 -7.76 -36.34 -7.29
C ASP A 496 -8.98 -35.49 -7.68
N MET A 497 -9.42 -35.62 -8.93
CA MET A 497 -10.51 -34.82 -9.52
C MET A 497 -11.36 -35.72 -10.42
N GLU A 498 -12.59 -36.07 -10.02
CA GLU A 498 -13.45 -36.98 -10.77
C GLU A 498 -13.68 -36.54 -12.23
N ASP A 499 -14.00 -35.26 -12.44
CA ASP A 499 -14.23 -34.67 -13.77
C ASP A 499 -13.02 -33.89 -14.33
N GLY A 500 -11.87 -34.02 -13.65
CA GLY A 500 -10.65 -33.33 -14.07
C GLY A 500 -10.02 -33.93 -15.33
N ASN A 501 -9.59 -33.06 -16.26
CA ASN A 501 -8.87 -33.47 -17.47
C ASN A 501 -7.53 -32.75 -17.60
N VAL A 502 -6.44 -33.50 -17.61
CA VAL A 502 -5.06 -33.02 -17.70
C VAL A 502 -4.33 -33.70 -18.84
N TYR A 503 -3.49 -32.95 -19.55
CA TYR A 503 -2.69 -33.52 -20.64
C TYR A 503 -1.46 -34.30 -20.12
N GLN A 504 -0.66 -33.68 -19.23
CA GLN A 504 0.56 -34.31 -18.71
C GLN A 504 0.78 -33.98 -17.24
N ILE A 505 1.31 -34.97 -16.51
CA ILE A 505 1.73 -34.82 -15.11
C ILE A 505 3.20 -35.23 -14.98
N PHE A 506 4.01 -34.38 -14.36
CA PHE A 506 5.41 -34.63 -14.03
C PHE A 506 5.61 -34.42 -12.52
N GLY A 507 6.08 -35.44 -11.81
CA GLY A 507 6.55 -35.29 -10.44
C GLY A 507 7.72 -34.31 -10.41
N GLY A 508 8.80 -34.63 -11.14
CA GLY A 508 9.95 -33.75 -11.36
C GLY A 508 10.40 -33.74 -12.81
N SER A 509 10.84 -32.61 -13.33
CA SER A 509 11.38 -32.50 -14.69
C SER A 509 12.61 -31.60 -14.76
N THR A 510 13.69 -32.07 -15.39
CA THR A 510 14.89 -31.28 -15.65
C THR A 510 15.24 -31.25 -17.14
N GLN A 511 15.91 -30.18 -17.57
CA GLN A 511 16.42 -30.03 -18.95
C GLN A 511 17.94 -30.14 -19.06
N SER A 512 18.63 -30.50 -17.98
CA SER A 512 20.07 -30.62 -17.95
C SER A 512 20.54 -32.07 -18.03
N ALA A 513 21.45 -32.40 -18.92
CA ALA A 513 22.02 -33.73 -19.03
C ALA A 513 22.81 -34.18 -17.78
N SER A 514 23.33 -33.24 -17.00
CA SER A 514 24.09 -33.51 -15.77
C SER A 514 23.21 -33.53 -14.51
N ALA A 515 21.90 -33.30 -14.63
CA ALA A 515 20.99 -33.22 -13.52
C ALA A 515 20.08 -34.46 -13.42
N SER A 516 19.54 -34.68 -12.25
CA SER A 516 18.70 -35.83 -11.89
C SER A 516 17.24 -35.42 -11.68
N ALA A 517 16.32 -36.33 -11.97
CA ALA A 517 14.90 -36.22 -11.65
C ALA A 517 14.46 -37.41 -10.79
N ASN A 518 15.03 -37.53 -9.57
CA ASN A 518 14.90 -38.70 -8.72
C ASN A 518 13.88 -38.52 -7.60
N SER A 519 13.41 -39.64 -7.05
CA SER A 519 12.55 -39.67 -5.84
C SER A 519 11.29 -38.82 -5.94
N ASN A 520 10.79 -38.57 -7.15
CA ASN A 520 9.55 -37.84 -7.36
C ASN A 520 8.36 -38.80 -7.30
N THR A 521 7.22 -38.30 -6.80
CA THR A 521 5.98 -39.09 -6.66
C THR A 521 4.86 -38.43 -7.45
N VAL A 522 4.08 -39.24 -8.17
CA VAL A 522 2.80 -38.84 -8.75
C VAL A 522 1.74 -39.80 -8.27
N THR A 523 0.76 -39.26 -7.56
CA THR A 523 -0.41 -40.03 -7.09
C THR A 523 -1.65 -39.56 -7.84
N ILE A 524 -2.32 -40.47 -8.54
CA ILE A 524 -3.57 -40.22 -9.24
C ILE A 524 -4.64 -41.07 -8.57
N LYS A 525 -5.66 -40.43 -8.02
CA LYS A 525 -6.77 -41.13 -7.40
C LYS A 525 -8.01 -41.17 -8.28
N SER A 526 -8.26 -40.05 -8.99
CA SER A 526 -9.39 -39.91 -9.90
C SER A 526 -9.03 -38.99 -11.07
N GLY A 527 -9.88 -38.86 -12.10
CA GLY A 527 -9.77 -37.96 -13.22
C GLY A 527 -9.21 -38.57 -14.51
N THR A 528 -9.12 -37.75 -15.56
CA THR A 528 -8.70 -38.18 -16.91
C THR A 528 -7.36 -37.54 -17.29
N ILE A 529 -6.38 -38.37 -17.67
CA ILE A 529 -5.11 -37.90 -18.21
C ILE A 529 -5.05 -38.32 -19.68
N THR A 530 -4.94 -37.33 -20.60
CA THR A 530 -4.99 -37.61 -22.05
C THR A 530 -3.62 -37.75 -22.69
N GLY A 531 -2.53 -37.47 -21.97
CA GLY A 531 -1.15 -37.58 -22.42
C GLY A 531 -0.31 -38.48 -21.51
N LEU A 532 0.86 -37.97 -21.11
CA LEU A 532 1.89 -38.75 -20.43
C LEU A 532 1.99 -38.39 -18.94
N VAL A 533 2.28 -39.42 -18.12
CA VAL A 533 2.62 -39.26 -16.70
C VAL A 533 4.06 -39.72 -16.47
N PHE A 534 4.85 -38.91 -15.82
CA PHE A 534 6.22 -39.25 -15.41
C PHE A 534 6.41 -38.86 -13.94
N ALA A 535 6.87 -39.78 -13.12
CA ALA A 535 7.34 -39.44 -11.79
C ALA A 535 8.59 -38.56 -11.92
N GLY A 536 9.58 -38.98 -12.70
CA GLY A 536 10.76 -38.20 -13.04
C GLY A 536 11.01 -38.14 -14.54
N ARG A 537 11.48 -36.98 -15.05
CA ARG A 537 11.83 -36.83 -16.47
C ARG A 537 13.07 -35.97 -16.63
N ASN A 538 14.05 -36.47 -17.36
CA ASN A 538 15.16 -35.69 -17.86
C ASN A 538 15.08 -35.59 -19.40
N THR A 539 14.87 -34.38 -19.92
CA THR A 539 14.68 -34.16 -21.37
C THR A 539 15.98 -34.06 -22.14
N ALA A 540 17.14 -33.97 -21.46
CA ALA A 540 18.45 -33.90 -22.07
C ALA A 540 19.21 -35.25 -22.02
N GLY A 541 18.60 -36.33 -21.54
CA GLY A 541 19.16 -37.68 -21.50
C GLY A 541 20.02 -38.01 -20.27
N GLY A 542 19.88 -37.23 -19.19
CA GLY A 542 20.47 -37.54 -17.89
C GLY A 542 19.72 -38.65 -17.14
N LEU A 543 20.12 -38.91 -15.89
CA LEU A 543 19.50 -39.93 -15.02
C LEU A 543 18.06 -39.55 -14.59
N VAL A 544 17.17 -40.53 -14.62
CA VAL A 544 15.78 -40.43 -14.19
C VAL A 544 15.52 -41.42 -13.06
#